data_e26e16dc988d966b14c663fc64c559ca
#
_entry.id   e26e16dc988d966b14c663fc64c559ca
#
_cell.length_a   1.000
_cell.length_b   1.000
_cell.length_c   1.000
_cell.angle_alpha   90.00
_cell.angle_beta   90.00
_cell.angle_gamma   90.00
#
_symmetry.space_group_name_H-M   'P 1'
#
loop_
_entity.id
_entity.type
_entity.pdbx_description
1 polymer ?
#
loop_
_entity_poly.entity_id
_entity_poly.type
_entity_poly.pdbx_seq_one_letter_code
_entity_poly.pdbx_strand_id
1 'polypeptide(L)'
;MGRLYLCRGNSRLEIEMNFALARDQYKKADLAGFNEIEDPHELIAITLRELIKAMQFLDAVGTETTELRSRNLTRCFTAVYILQTSLDFKLGGKIAENLYVVYEFCRRHLTLTFNRDSSADLKHCVLMLEDIVDAWSKIK
;
A
#
# COMPACT_ATOMS: atom_id res chain seq x y z
N MET A 1 -17.62 -1.50 0.38
CA MET A 1 -16.89 -2.54 -0.22
C MET A 1 -17.01 -2.64 -1.68
N GLY A 2 -17.65 -1.70 -2.30
CA GLY A 2 -17.87 -1.75 -3.72
C GLY A 2 -16.65 -1.95 -4.52
N ARG A 3 -15.52 -1.46 -4.06
CA ARG A 3 -14.41 -1.55 -4.90
C ARG A 3 -13.80 -2.89 -4.90
N LEU A 4 -14.34 -3.79 -4.14
CA LEU A 4 -13.78 -5.10 -4.12
C LEU A 4 -13.77 -5.76 -5.46
N TYR A 5 -14.70 -5.36 -6.36
CA TYR A 5 -14.71 -6.03 -7.61
C TYR A 5 -13.97 -5.32 -8.62
N LEU A 6 -13.20 -4.36 -8.29
CA LEU A 6 -12.37 -3.77 -9.29
C LEU A 6 -11.51 -4.80 -9.94
N CYS A 7 -11.16 -5.85 -9.21
CA CYS A 7 -10.29 -6.84 -9.80
C CYS A 7 -11.02 -8.03 -10.31
N ARG A 8 -12.33 -8.08 -10.17
CA ARG A 8 -13.00 -9.28 -10.49
C ARG A 8 -12.98 -9.65 -11.91
N GLY A 9 -12.73 -8.72 -12.74
CA GLY A 9 -12.69 -9.07 -14.12
C GLY A 9 -11.67 -10.11 -14.38
N ASN A 10 -10.74 -10.21 -13.52
CA ASN A 10 -9.72 -11.10 -13.77
C ASN A 10 -9.25 -11.04 -15.10
N SER A 11 -9.59 -10.08 -15.87
CA SER A 11 -9.07 -10.01 -17.18
C SER A 11 -7.70 -9.43 -17.04
N ARG A 12 -6.80 -9.95 -17.85
CA ARG A 12 -5.47 -9.46 -17.90
C ARG A 12 -5.45 -7.98 -18.18
N LEU A 13 -6.37 -7.52 -19.02
CA LEU A 13 -6.45 -6.11 -19.37
C LEU A 13 -6.77 -5.24 -18.16
N GLU A 14 -7.72 -5.67 -17.34
CA GLU A 14 -8.09 -4.91 -16.16
C GLU A 14 -6.96 -4.84 -15.17
N ILE A 15 -6.26 -5.94 -14.98
CA ILE A 15 -5.13 -5.96 -14.08
C ILE A 15 -4.05 -5.03 -14.58
N GLU A 16 -3.78 -5.06 -15.88
CA GLU A 16 -2.77 -4.19 -16.46
C GLU A 16 -3.14 -2.73 -16.30
N MET A 17 -4.43 -2.41 -16.43
CA MET A 17 -4.88 -1.04 -16.24
C MET A 17 -4.71 -0.59 -14.81
N ASN A 18 -4.98 -1.47 -13.86
CA ASN A 18 -4.79 -1.13 -12.46
C ASN A 18 -3.33 -0.85 -12.16
N PHE A 19 -2.42 -1.62 -12.75
CA PHE A 19 -1.01 -1.38 -12.53
C PHE A 19 -0.54 -0.13 -13.24
N ALA A 20 -1.14 0.21 -14.37
CA ALA A 20 -0.80 1.46 -15.04
C ALA A 20 -1.20 2.65 -14.17
N LEU A 21 -2.37 2.59 -13.56
CA LEU A 21 -2.81 3.63 -12.65
C LEU A 21 -1.88 3.73 -11.44
N ALA A 22 -1.47 2.58 -10.92
CA ALA A 22 -0.57 2.55 -9.78
C ALA A 22 0.74 3.22 -10.14
N ARG A 23 1.27 2.90 -11.32
CA ARG A 23 2.52 3.49 -11.77
C ARG A 23 2.40 5.00 -11.87
N ASP A 24 1.27 5.48 -12.40
CA ASP A 24 1.05 6.90 -12.54
C ASP A 24 0.97 7.58 -11.18
N GLN A 25 0.31 6.97 -10.23
CA GLN A 25 0.19 7.53 -8.89
C GLN A 25 1.56 7.62 -8.22
N TYR A 26 2.40 6.61 -8.42
CA TYR A 26 3.72 6.64 -7.82
C TYR A 26 4.61 7.68 -8.47
N LYS A 27 4.42 7.95 -9.74
CA LYS A 27 5.15 9.03 -10.38
C LYS A 27 4.78 10.35 -9.72
N LYS A 28 3.50 10.55 -9.44
CA LYS A 28 3.06 11.77 -8.80
C LYS A 28 3.59 11.86 -7.37
N ALA A 29 3.76 10.72 -6.72
CA ALA A 29 4.28 10.68 -5.37
C ALA A 29 5.80 10.72 -5.34
N ASP A 30 6.43 10.78 -6.51
CA ASP A 30 7.88 10.92 -6.61
C ASP A 30 8.62 9.73 -6.00
N LEU A 31 8.18 8.51 -6.30
CA LEU A 31 8.87 7.32 -5.86
C LEU A 31 9.83 6.88 -6.94
N ALA A 32 11.10 6.84 -6.60
CA ALA A 32 12.15 6.62 -7.57
C ALA A 32 12.10 5.24 -8.20
N GLY A 33 12.34 5.18 -9.49
CA GLY A 33 12.49 3.90 -10.20
C GLY A 33 11.21 3.15 -10.46
N PHE A 34 10.12 3.57 -9.87
CA PHE A 34 8.88 2.81 -9.96
C PHE A 34 8.35 2.73 -11.39
N ASN A 35 8.48 3.81 -12.14
CA ASN A 35 7.92 3.84 -13.48
C ASN A 35 8.67 2.97 -14.47
N GLU A 36 9.78 2.36 -14.08
CA GLU A 36 10.50 1.46 -14.95
C GLU A 36 10.14 0.00 -14.71
N ILE A 37 9.31 -0.26 -13.72
CA ILE A 37 8.94 -1.63 -13.39
C ILE A 37 7.69 -2.01 -14.13
N GLU A 38 7.71 -3.15 -14.81
CA GLU A 38 6.55 -3.62 -15.55
C GLU A 38 5.99 -4.93 -15.02
N ASP A 39 6.74 -5.66 -14.22
CA ASP A 39 6.28 -6.91 -13.65
C ASP A 39 5.30 -6.61 -12.52
N PRO A 40 4.04 -7.03 -12.63
CA PRO A 40 3.04 -6.75 -11.59
C PRO A 40 3.44 -7.26 -10.23
N HIS A 41 4.07 -8.42 -10.16
CA HIS A 41 4.50 -8.96 -8.88
C HIS A 41 5.53 -8.04 -8.24
N GLU A 42 6.44 -7.55 -9.03
CA GLU A 42 7.49 -6.67 -8.53
C GLU A 42 6.91 -5.32 -8.12
N LEU A 43 5.93 -4.83 -8.85
CA LEU A 43 5.29 -3.56 -8.50
C LEU A 43 4.67 -3.62 -7.11
N ILE A 44 3.98 -4.72 -6.81
CA ILE A 44 3.38 -4.89 -5.50
C ILE A 44 4.46 -4.97 -4.42
N ALA A 45 5.53 -5.70 -4.70
CA ALA A 45 6.63 -5.82 -3.74
C ALA A 45 7.24 -4.46 -3.44
N ILE A 46 7.47 -3.66 -4.47
CA ILE A 46 8.04 -2.34 -4.28
C ILE A 46 7.07 -1.45 -3.51
N THR A 47 5.78 -1.52 -3.84
CA THR A 47 4.78 -0.72 -3.15
C THR A 47 4.77 -1.04 -1.65
N LEU A 48 4.83 -2.32 -1.33
CA LEU A 48 4.84 -2.73 0.07
C LEU A 48 6.08 -2.20 0.80
N ARG A 49 7.24 -2.31 0.15
CA ARG A 49 8.48 -1.86 0.78
C ARG A 49 8.49 -0.35 0.97
N GLU A 50 7.99 0.38 -0.02
CA GLU A 50 7.95 1.84 0.10
C GLU A 50 6.97 2.27 1.18
N LEU A 51 5.85 1.56 1.30
CA LEU A 51 4.90 1.85 2.37
C LEU A 51 5.56 1.64 3.73
N ILE A 52 6.27 0.53 3.89
CA ILE A 52 6.94 0.25 5.15
C ILE A 52 7.95 1.32 5.49
N LYS A 53 8.76 1.72 4.50
CA LYS A 53 9.76 2.76 4.73
C LYS A 53 9.13 4.07 5.16
N ALA A 54 8.06 4.45 4.49
CA ALA A 54 7.39 5.71 4.82
C ALA A 54 6.77 5.65 6.20
N MET A 55 6.20 4.49 6.58
CA MET A 55 5.63 4.36 7.92
C MET A 55 6.71 4.41 8.99
N GLN A 56 7.84 3.78 8.73
CA GLN A 56 8.94 3.83 9.69
C GLN A 56 9.44 5.24 9.89
N PHE A 57 9.48 6.02 8.81
CA PHE A 57 9.86 7.41 8.92
C PHE A 57 8.86 8.17 9.78
N LEU A 58 7.57 7.97 9.53
CA LEU A 58 6.54 8.66 10.29
C LEU A 58 6.57 8.29 11.77
N ASP A 59 6.85 7.03 12.05
CA ASP A 59 6.92 6.59 13.43
C ASP A 59 8.11 7.24 14.15
N ALA A 60 9.19 7.47 13.44
CA ALA A 60 10.39 8.03 14.02
C ALA A 60 10.29 9.53 14.26
N VAL A 61 9.62 10.28 13.37
CA VAL A 61 9.57 11.74 13.53
C VAL A 61 8.48 12.19 14.49
N GLY A 62 7.57 11.31 14.86
CA GLY A 62 6.55 11.68 15.83
C GLY A 62 5.56 12.68 15.25
N THR A 63 5.23 13.70 16.05
CA THR A 63 4.18 14.63 15.67
C THR A 63 4.68 15.91 15.07
N GLU A 64 5.97 16.02 14.82
CA GLU A 64 6.50 17.26 14.21
C GLU A 64 5.89 17.48 12.85
N THR A 65 5.56 18.72 12.56
CA THR A 65 4.99 19.07 11.29
C THR A 65 6.11 19.53 10.36
N THR A 66 6.36 18.74 9.33
CA THR A 66 7.37 19.09 8.35
C THR A 66 6.83 18.71 6.98
N GLU A 67 7.46 19.25 5.96
CA GLU A 67 7.09 18.89 4.61
C GLU A 67 7.37 17.42 4.37
N LEU A 68 8.44 16.88 4.95
CA LEU A 68 8.77 15.47 4.80
C LEU A 68 7.69 14.59 5.42
N ARG A 69 7.15 15.02 6.55
CA ARG A 69 6.07 14.28 7.19
C ARG A 69 4.85 14.22 6.29
N SER A 70 4.47 15.37 5.74
CA SER A 70 3.31 15.41 4.83
C SER A 70 3.54 14.56 3.61
N ARG A 71 4.73 14.62 3.04
CA ARG A 71 5.04 13.84 1.86
C ARG A 71 4.96 12.35 2.14
N ASN A 72 5.47 11.92 3.28
CA ASN A 72 5.43 10.51 3.63
C ASN A 72 4.02 10.04 3.95
N LEU A 73 3.20 10.90 4.55
CA LEU A 73 1.80 10.56 4.76
C LEU A 73 1.10 10.35 3.42
N THR A 74 1.34 11.25 2.47
CA THR A 74 0.75 11.11 1.15
C THR A 74 1.19 9.81 0.49
N ARG A 75 2.47 9.49 0.61
CA ARG A 75 2.97 8.22 0.04
C ARG A 75 2.29 7.03 0.67
N CYS A 76 2.09 7.06 1.98
CA CYS A 76 1.45 5.95 2.66
C CYS A 76 0.01 5.78 2.21
N PHE A 77 -0.75 6.87 2.16
CA PHE A 77 -2.14 6.76 1.74
C PHE A 77 -2.26 6.29 0.29
N THR A 78 -1.40 6.81 -0.56
CA THR A 78 -1.39 6.40 -1.96
C THR A 78 -1.06 4.91 -2.09
N ALA A 79 -0.06 4.46 -1.36
CA ALA A 79 0.35 3.07 -1.43
C ALA A 79 -0.76 2.14 -0.95
N VAL A 80 -1.41 2.48 0.16
CA VAL A 80 -2.49 1.66 0.67
C VAL A 80 -3.64 1.60 -0.34
N TYR A 81 -3.97 2.74 -0.94
CA TYR A 81 -5.02 2.77 -1.93
C TYR A 81 -4.69 1.83 -3.11
N ILE A 82 -3.45 1.90 -3.58
CA ILE A 82 -3.03 1.05 -4.69
C ILE A 82 -3.10 -0.42 -4.31
N LEU A 83 -2.62 -0.75 -3.11
CA LEU A 83 -2.64 -2.14 -2.67
C LEU A 83 -4.06 -2.66 -2.55
N GLN A 84 -4.97 -1.85 -2.00
CA GLN A 84 -6.36 -2.28 -1.86
C GLN A 84 -7.04 -2.46 -3.21
N THR A 85 -6.80 -1.53 -4.12
CA THR A 85 -7.47 -1.61 -5.42
C THR A 85 -6.86 -2.66 -6.34
N SER A 86 -5.70 -3.19 -5.97
CA SER A 86 -5.06 -4.24 -6.77
C SER A 86 -5.51 -5.64 -6.37
N LEU A 87 -6.30 -5.78 -5.30
CA LEU A 87 -6.73 -7.09 -4.85
C LEU A 87 -7.76 -7.69 -5.80
N ASP A 88 -7.63 -8.99 -6.03
CA ASP A 88 -8.57 -9.73 -6.86
C ASP A 88 -9.31 -10.70 -5.96
N PHE A 89 -10.53 -10.34 -5.57
CA PHE A 89 -11.27 -11.15 -4.62
C PHE A 89 -11.81 -12.42 -5.24
N LYS A 90 -11.89 -12.46 -6.55
CA LYS A 90 -12.37 -13.63 -7.22
C LYS A 90 -11.29 -14.71 -7.28
N LEU A 91 -10.10 -14.31 -7.66
CA LEU A 91 -9.00 -15.24 -7.73
C LEU A 91 -8.32 -15.46 -6.38
N GLY A 92 -8.23 -14.41 -5.60
CA GLY A 92 -7.54 -14.46 -4.32
C GLY A 92 -8.39 -14.93 -3.16
N GLY A 93 -9.71 -14.88 -3.30
CA GLY A 93 -10.63 -15.38 -2.29
C GLY A 93 -10.31 -14.90 -0.88
N LYS A 94 -10.16 -15.85 0.01
CA LYS A 94 -9.95 -15.52 1.42
C LYS A 94 -8.66 -14.75 1.65
N ILE A 95 -7.63 -15.04 0.88
CA ILE A 95 -6.36 -14.34 1.02
C ILE A 95 -6.54 -12.87 0.70
N ALA A 96 -7.26 -12.57 -0.39
CA ALA A 96 -7.50 -11.18 -0.75
C ALA A 96 -8.34 -10.48 0.32
N GLU A 97 -9.31 -11.17 0.89
CA GLU A 97 -10.10 -10.58 1.96
C GLU A 97 -9.24 -10.25 3.17
N ASN A 98 -8.36 -11.17 3.53
CA ASN A 98 -7.48 -10.95 4.67
C ASN A 98 -6.53 -9.78 4.43
N LEU A 99 -5.99 -9.70 3.22
CA LEU A 99 -5.12 -8.58 2.88
C LEU A 99 -5.87 -7.26 2.94
N TYR A 100 -7.11 -7.26 2.48
CA TYR A 100 -7.91 -6.04 2.53
C TYR A 100 -8.05 -5.56 3.97
N VAL A 101 -8.29 -6.48 4.90
CA VAL A 101 -8.44 -6.14 6.30
C VAL A 101 -7.16 -5.52 6.85
N VAL A 102 -6.01 -6.11 6.49
CA VAL A 102 -4.73 -5.57 6.95
C VAL A 102 -4.51 -4.17 6.39
N TYR A 103 -4.77 -3.98 5.09
CA TYR A 103 -4.58 -2.67 4.49
C TYR A 103 -5.54 -1.65 5.09
N GLU A 104 -6.76 -2.08 5.44
CA GLU A 104 -7.71 -1.18 6.05
C GLU A 104 -7.27 -0.79 7.46
N PHE A 105 -6.68 -1.72 8.19
CA PHE A 105 -6.10 -1.43 9.49
C PHE A 105 -5.00 -0.38 9.35
N CYS A 106 -4.16 -0.55 8.34
CA CYS A 106 -3.09 0.41 8.08
C CYS A 106 -3.65 1.79 7.74
N ARG A 107 -4.67 1.82 6.90
CA ARG A 107 -5.26 3.09 6.50
C ARG A 107 -5.83 3.81 7.71
N ARG A 108 -6.47 3.07 8.59
CA ARG A 108 -7.05 3.67 9.79
C ARG A 108 -5.97 4.26 10.69
N HIS A 109 -4.86 3.54 10.87
CA HIS A 109 -3.79 4.05 11.72
C HIS A 109 -3.02 5.19 11.06
N LEU A 110 -2.99 5.21 9.73
CA LEU A 110 -2.44 6.38 9.04
C LEU A 110 -3.32 7.61 9.27
N THR A 111 -4.63 7.42 9.28
CA THR A 111 -5.55 8.52 9.57
C THR A 111 -5.33 9.03 10.99
N LEU A 112 -5.15 8.10 11.94
CA LEU A 112 -4.87 8.50 13.32
C LEU A 112 -3.54 9.26 13.38
N THR A 113 -2.55 8.82 12.62
CA THR A 113 -1.27 9.51 12.57
C THR A 113 -1.42 10.90 11.99
N PHE A 114 -2.23 11.02 10.93
CA PHE A 114 -2.47 12.31 10.32
C PHE A 114 -3.10 13.27 11.34
N ASN A 115 -3.99 12.76 12.16
CA ASN A 115 -4.68 13.56 13.18
C ASN A 115 -3.88 13.70 14.47
N ARG A 116 -2.68 13.20 14.50
CA ARG A 116 -1.79 13.24 15.67
C ARG A 116 -2.43 12.61 16.89
N ASP A 117 -3.18 11.53 16.65
CA ASP A 117 -3.84 10.80 17.72
C ASP A 117 -2.84 9.84 18.34
N SER A 118 -2.74 9.84 19.66
CA SER A 118 -1.75 9.01 20.33
C SER A 118 -2.05 7.53 20.24
N SER A 119 -3.25 7.15 19.81
CA SER A 119 -3.58 5.73 19.66
C SER A 119 -3.09 5.15 18.34
N ALA A 120 -2.49 5.96 17.47
CA ALA A 120 -1.92 5.45 16.23
C ALA A 120 -0.80 4.46 16.55
N ASP A 121 -0.79 3.33 15.86
CA ASP A 121 0.18 2.28 16.10
C ASP A 121 0.80 1.85 14.78
N LEU A 122 1.70 2.66 14.26
CA LEU A 122 2.35 2.35 13.00
C LEU A 122 3.33 1.19 13.11
N LYS A 123 3.88 0.97 14.29
CA LYS A 123 4.79 -0.17 14.47
C LYS A 123 4.07 -1.49 14.21
N HIS A 124 2.85 -1.60 14.68
CA HIS A 124 2.07 -2.81 14.44
C HIS A 124 1.79 -2.96 12.93
N CYS A 125 1.46 -1.85 12.28
CA CYS A 125 1.24 -1.88 10.84
C CYS A 125 2.48 -2.37 10.11
N VAL A 126 3.65 -1.87 10.49
CA VAL A 126 4.89 -2.26 9.85
C VAL A 126 5.15 -3.75 10.03
N LEU A 127 4.90 -4.28 11.23
CA LEU A 127 5.11 -5.70 11.46
C LEU A 127 4.23 -6.55 10.55
N MET A 128 2.96 -6.18 10.43
CA MET A 128 2.06 -6.94 9.57
C MET A 128 2.49 -6.85 8.11
N LEU A 129 2.91 -5.66 7.69
CA LEU A 129 3.32 -5.49 6.30
C LEU A 129 4.62 -6.23 6.00
N GLU A 130 5.51 -6.32 6.97
CA GLU A 130 6.75 -7.08 6.77
C GLU A 130 6.45 -8.57 6.59
N ASP A 131 5.47 -9.08 7.32
CA ASP A 131 5.05 -10.46 7.11
C ASP A 131 4.51 -10.66 5.72
N ILE A 132 3.76 -9.69 5.22
CA ILE A 132 3.22 -9.77 3.87
C ILE A 132 4.35 -9.74 2.84
N VAL A 133 5.33 -8.86 3.03
CA VAL A 133 6.46 -8.80 2.10
C VAL A 133 7.20 -10.12 2.06
N ASP A 134 7.41 -10.70 3.23
CA ASP A 134 8.13 -11.96 3.30
C ASP A 134 7.37 -13.05 2.55
N ALA A 135 6.07 -13.14 2.78
CA ALA A 135 5.26 -14.14 2.09
C ALA A 135 5.21 -13.85 0.59
N TRP A 136 5.10 -12.58 0.21
CA TRP A 136 5.01 -12.19 -1.18
C TRP A 136 6.27 -12.54 -1.95
N SER A 137 7.42 -12.40 -1.30
CA SER A 137 8.68 -12.69 -1.97
C SER A 137 8.84 -14.17 -2.29
N LYS A 138 8.06 -15.04 -1.65
CA LYS A 138 8.14 -16.47 -1.89
C LYS A 138 7.14 -16.94 -2.95
N ILE A 139 6.29 -16.05 -3.40
CA ILE A 139 5.33 -16.37 -4.45
C ILE A 139 5.88 -15.86 -5.76
N LYS A 140 5.83 -16.64 -6.77
CA LYS A 140 6.28 -16.15 -8.08
C LYS A 140 5.31 -16.61 -9.17
#